data_c1dac9e13760d59989e9db30964eb616
#
_entry.id   c1dac9e13760d59989e9db30964eb616
#
_cell.length_a   1.000
_cell.length_b   1.000
_cell.length_c   1.000
_cell.angle_alpha   90.00
_cell.angle_beta   90.00
_cell.angle_gamma   90.00
#
_symmetry.space_group_name_H-M   'P 1'
#
loop_
_entity.id
_entity.type
_entity.pdbx_description
1 polymer ?
#
loop_
_entity_poly.entity_id
_entity_poly.type
_entity_poly.pdbx_seq_one_letter_code
_entity_poly.pdbx_strand_id
1 'polypeptide(L)'
;MKIDVKIDDIPFGTNIQDIKVPSILKKRVPTGLPYFDAIIGGEGFTPSMVSLFTGTPGAGKTTMMLTLANSLQGHGAQVVFNTAEESLHQIKMTTDRLKLRHPFMVGGEDNVATLLKGCDKIRNSPKFKDRPFFLIVDSLQCMSDGYFKSGRITSATAERSMQLLTTYAKEHAVNIICIGQVTKDGKMAGSNKLKHMVDSHIHLSVETKDEDLKGWRVL
;
A
#
# COMPACT_ATOMS: atom_id res chain seq x y z
N MET A 1 11.12 5.79 -22.62
CA MET A 1 9.68 5.94 -22.94
C MET A 1 8.97 6.07 -21.62
N LYS A 2 8.51 7.28 -21.24
CA LYS A 2 7.68 7.48 -20.06
C LYS A 2 6.38 6.72 -20.32
N ILE A 3 6.03 5.78 -19.47
CA ILE A 3 4.65 5.28 -19.41
C ILE A 3 3.87 6.34 -18.65
N ASP A 4 3.63 7.50 -19.28
CA ASP A 4 2.48 8.30 -18.92
C ASP A 4 1.29 7.46 -19.36
N VAL A 5 0.62 6.82 -18.41
CA VAL A 5 -0.75 6.41 -18.64
C VAL A 5 -1.53 7.72 -18.73
N LYS A 6 -1.45 8.37 -19.90
CA LYS A 6 -2.48 9.32 -20.28
C LYS A 6 -3.75 8.49 -20.27
N ILE A 7 -4.53 8.64 -19.20
CA ILE A 7 -5.94 8.29 -19.26
C ILE A 7 -6.44 9.17 -20.38
N ASP A 8 -6.75 8.54 -21.53
CA ASP A 8 -7.34 9.27 -22.66
C ASP A 8 -8.49 10.08 -22.09
N ASP A 9 -8.53 11.37 -22.41
CA ASP A 9 -9.65 12.24 -22.03
C ASP A 9 -10.91 11.67 -22.69
N ILE A 10 -11.61 10.81 -21.96
CA ILE A 10 -12.85 10.18 -22.43
C ILE A 10 -13.93 11.25 -22.32
N PRO A 11 -14.53 11.70 -23.45
CA PRO A 11 -15.55 12.73 -23.40
C PRO A 11 -16.73 12.33 -22.52
N PHE A 12 -17.27 13.30 -21.78
CA PHE A 12 -18.50 13.06 -21.01
C PHE A 12 -19.64 12.57 -21.93
N GLY A 13 -20.32 11.50 -21.54
CA GLY A 13 -21.40 10.89 -22.34
C GLY A 13 -20.93 9.81 -23.33
N THR A 14 -19.64 9.41 -23.32
CA THR A 14 -19.17 8.26 -24.10
C THR A 14 -19.89 6.98 -23.64
N ASN A 15 -20.33 6.15 -24.59
CA ASN A 15 -20.90 4.86 -24.29
C ASN A 15 -19.85 3.95 -23.63
N ILE A 16 -20.23 3.28 -22.53
CA ILE A 16 -19.32 2.40 -21.79
C ILE A 16 -18.69 1.30 -22.66
N GLN A 17 -19.40 0.81 -23.66
CA GLN A 17 -18.91 -0.23 -24.59
C GLN A 17 -17.82 0.27 -25.54
N ASP A 18 -17.74 1.58 -25.77
CA ASP A 18 -16.76 2.20 -26.66
C ASP A 18 -15.44 2.53 -25.94
N ILE A 19 -15.43 2.43 -24.59
CA ILE A 19 -14.26 2.70 -23.77
C ILE A 19 -13.26 1.55 -23.85
N LYS A 20 -12.08 1.83 -24.39
CA LYS A 20 -10.97 0.88 -24.46
C LYS A 20 -10.19 0.90 -23.15
N VAL A 21 -10.22 -0.19 -22.41
CA VAL A 21 -9.40 -0.34 -21.20
C VAL A 21 -7.93 -0.56 -21.60
N PRO A 22 -7.00 0.27 -21.13
CA PRO A 22 -5.56 0.09 -21.36
C PRO A 22 -5.09 -1.30 -20.93
N SER A 23 -4.21 -1.92 -21.71
CA SER A 23 -3.73 -3.29 -21.43
C SER A 23 -3.05 -3.43 -20.08
N ILE A 24 -2.39 -2.36 -19.61
CA ILE A 24 -1.74 -2.32 -18.29
C ILE A 24 -2.75 -2.51 -17.16
N LEU A 25 -3.97 -1.98 -17.28
CA LEU A 25 -5.01 -2.09 -16.24
C LEU A 25 -5.69 -3.48 -16.23
N LYS A 26 -5.52 -4.27 -17.29
CA LYS A 26 -6.04 -5.64 -17.37
C LYS A 26 -5.13 -6.66 -16.70
N LYS A 27 -3.86 -6.32 -16.48
CA LYS A 27 -2.84 -7.24 -15.98
C LYS A 27 -2.85 -7.28 -14.47
N ARG A 28 -3.52 -8.27 -13.88
CA ARG A 28 -3.47 -8.54 -12.44
C ARG A 28 -2.07 -8.93 -11.98
N VAL A 29 -1.74 -8.60 -10.74
CA VAL A 29 -0.46 -8.93 -10.11
C VAL A 29 -0.72 -9.84 -8.92
N PRO A 30 -0.51 -11.17 -9.08
CA PRO A 30 -0.67 -12.12 -7.99
C PRO A 30 0.32 -11.81 -6.86
N THR A 31 -0.13 -11.96 -5.62
CA THR A 31 0.73 -11.73 -4.45
C THR A 31 1.62 -12.93 -4.16
N GLY A 32 1.28 -14.12 -4.66
CA GLY A 32 1.90 -15.38 -4.27
C GLY A 32 1.47 -15.89 -2.90
N LEU A 33 0.49 -15.24 -2.29
CA LEU A 33 -0.15 -15.62 -1.03
C LEU A 33 -1.63 -15.89 -1.30
N PRO A 34 -2.06 -17.17 -1.48
CA PRO A 34 -3.42 -17.50 -1.92
C PRO A 34 -4.53 -16.91 -1.04
N TYR A 35 -4.30 -16.85 0.28
CA TYR A 35 -5.24 -16.23 1.22
C TYR A 35 -5.38 -14.73 1.01
N PHE A 36 -4.29 -14.05 0.61
CA PHE A 36 -4.32 -12.62 0.34
C PHE A 36 -4.96 -12.34 -1.03
N ASP A 37 -4.62 -13.14 -2.04
CA ASP A 37 -5.25 -13.03 -3.37
C ASP A 37 -6.77 -13.26 -3.28
N ALA A 38 -7.22 -14.20 -2.45
CA ALA A 38 -8.65 -14.48 -2.27
C ALA A 38 -9.44 -13.26 -1.78
N ILE A 39 -8.92 -12.50 -0.80
CA ILE A 39 -9.62 -11.33 -0.25
C ILE A 39 -9.63 -10.10 -1.18
N ILE A 40 -8.74 -10.07 -2.19
CA ILE A 40 -8.68 -8.98 -3.18
C ILE A 40 -9.25 -9.39 -4.55
N GLY A 41 -10.04 -10.44 -4.61
CA GLY A 41 -10.78 -10.88 -5.79
C GLY A 41 -10.20 -12.08 -6.53
N GLY A 42 -9.26 -12.82 -5.92
CA GLY A 42 -8.78 -14.14 -6.37
C GLY A 42 -7.59 -14.13 -7.33
N GLU A 43 -7.34 -13.03 -8.05
CA GLU A 43 -6.30 -12.95 -9.09
C GLU A 43 -5.15 -12.00 -8.76
N GLY A 44 -5.12 -11.48 -7.53
CA GLY A 44 -4.14 -10.49 -7.11
C GLY A 44 -4.56 -9.03 -7.35
N PHE A 45 -3.60 -8.13 -7.20
CA PHE A 45 -3.84 -6.68 -7.30
C PHE A 45 -4.17 -6.23 -8.72
N THR A 46 -5.19 -5.39 -8.86
CA THR A 46 -5.39 -4.58 -10.07
C THR A 46 -4.36 -3.44 -10.06
N PRO A 47 -3.70 -3.12 -11.19
CA PRO A 47 -2.84 -1.94 -11.25
C PRO A 47 -3.56 -0.66 -10.84
N SER A 48 -2.85 0.27 -10.23
CA SER A 48 -3.37 1.51 -9.63
C SER A 48 -4.24 1.33 -8.38
N MET A 49 -4.31 0.12 -7.81
CA MET A 49 -5.11 -0.13 -6.62
C MET A 49 -4.46 0.50 -5.38
N VAL A 50 -5.24 1.28 -4.65
CA VAL A 50 -4.85 1.82 -3.34
C VAL A 50 -5.62 1.08 -2.27
N SER A 51 -4.89 0.49 -1.32
CA SER A 51 -5.44 -0.31 -0.23
C SER A 51 -5.14 0.31 1.12
N LEU A 52 -6.11 0.33 2.00
CA LEU A 52 -5.93 0.69 3.40
C LEU A 52 -5.94 -0.60 4.23
N PHE A 53 -4.80 -0.92 4.85
CA PHE A 53 -4.65 -2.10 5.70
C PHE A 53 -4.69 -1.68 7.17
N THR A 54 -5.69 -2.11 7.90
CA THR A 54 -5.91 -1.72 9.29
C THR A 54 -5.87 -2.91 10.23
N GLY A 55 -5.83 -2.65 11.52
CA GLY A 55 -5.92 -3.68 12.57
C GLY A 55 -5.51 -3.12 13.92
N THR A 56 -5.94 -3.80 14.99
CA THR A 56 -5.60 -3.40 16.35
C THR A 56 -4.09 -3.37 16.59
N PRO A 57 -3.60 -2.57 17.54
CA PRO A 57 -2.20 -2.63 17.97
C PRO A 57 -1.81 -4.06 18.32
N GLY A 58 -0.63 -4.50 17.86
CA GLY A 58 -0.14 -5.85 18.11
C GLY A 58 -0.75 -6.96 17.25
N ALA A 59 -1.72 -6.68 16.38
CA ALA A 59 -2.30 -7.70 15.49
C ALA A 59 -1.32 -8.30 14.47
N GLY A 60 -0.17 -7.66 14.25
CA GLY A 60 0.86 -8.15 13.31
C GLY A 60 0.80 -7.50 11.93
N LYS A 61 0.26 -6.30 11.82
CA LYS A 61 0.16 -5.56 10.55
C LYS A 61 1.49 -5.44 9.81
N THR A 62 2.52 -4.89 10.46
CA THR A 62 3.87 -4.76 9.90
C THR A 62 4.44 -6.11 9.47
N THR A 63 4.31 -7.14 10.33
CA THR A 63 4.75 -8.51 10.01
C THR A 63 4.09 -9.04 8.74
N MET A 64 2.78 -8.87 8.60
CA MET A 64 2.04 -9.33 7.42
C MET A 64 2.44 -8.55 6.17
N MET A 65 2.62 -7.24 6.27
CA MET A 65 3.02 -6.41 5.14
C MET A 65 4.47 -6.67 4.70
N LEU A 66 5.37 -6.98 5.62
CA LEU A 66 6.73 -7.44 5.28
C LEU A 66 6.72 -8.79 4.56
N THR A 67 5.86 -9.72 5.01
CA THR A 67 5.65 -11.01 4.33
C THR A 67 5.08 -10.82 2.92
N LEU A 68 4.10 -9.95 2.77
CA LEU A 68 3.53 -9.57 1.47
C LEU A 68 4.58 -8.93 0.55
N ALA A 69 5.37 -7.98 1.08
CA ALA A 69 6.46 -7.34 0.34
C ALA A 69 7.46 -8.34 -0.21
N ASN A 70 7.89 -9.29 0.63
CA ASN A 70 8.77 -10.38 0.23
C ASN A 70 8.15 -11.26 -0.86
N SER A 71 6.89 -11.63 -0.72
CA SER A 71 6.20 -12.49 -1.69
C SER A 71 6.03 -11.78 -3.04
N LEU A 72 5.53 -10.55 -3.06
CA LEU A 72 5.40 -9.73 -4.27
C LEU A 72 6.75 -9.56 -4.99
N GLN A 73 7.82 -9.29 -4.24
CA GLN A 73 9.17 -9.16 -4.80
C GLN A 73 9.63 -10.48 -5.44
N GLY A 74 9.32 -11.62 -4.83
CA GLY A 74 9.62 -12.96 -5.35
C GLY A 74 8.83 -13.30 -6.62
N HIS A 75 7.66 -12.69 -6.80
CA HIS A 75 6.81 -12.84 -8.00
C HIS A 75 7.03 -11.75 -9.05
N GLY A 76 8.17 -11.06 -9.00
CA GLY A 76 8.62 -10.17 -10.05
C GLY A 76 8.18 -8.71 -9.91
N ALA A 77 7.44 -8.34 -8.89
CA ALA A 77 7.15 -6.94 -8.60
C ALA A 77 8.40 -6.22 -8.06
N GLN A 78 8.44 -4.90 -8.19
CA GLN A 78 9.36 -4.05 -7.45
C GLN A 78 8.63 -3.47 -6.26
N VAL A 79 9.13 -3.76 -5.06
CA VAL A 79 8.50 -3.33 -3.82
C VAL A 79 9.39 -2.33 -3.08
N VAL A 80 8.79 -1.26 -2.60
CA VAL A 80 9.37 -0.31 -1.64
C VAL A 80 8.51 -0.36 -0.38
N PHE A 81 9.12 -0.70 0.75
CA PHE A 81 8.50 -0.65 2.07
C PHE A 81 9.03 0.60 2.79
N ASN A 82 8.18 1.57 3.03
CA ASN A 82 8.54 2.79 3.74
C ASN A 82 7.97 2.75 5.15
N THR A 83 8.85 2.83 6.14
CA THR A 83 8.46 2.94 7.55
C THR A 83 8.68 4.37 8.04
N ALA A 84 7.64 4.98 8.60
CA ALA A 84 7.72 6.24 9.32
C ALA A 84 7.50 6.03 10.83
N GLU A 85 7.31 4.78 11.27
CA GLU A 85 7.03 4.41 12.67
C GLU A 85 8.21 3.69 13.31
N GLU A 86 8.79 2.70 12.62
CA GLU A 86 9.90 1.89 13.11
C GLU A 86 11.22 2.28 12.42
N SER A 87 12.36 2.12 13.11
CA SER A 87 13.66 2.31 12.49
C SER A 87 13.95 1.21 11.45
N LEU A 88 14.77 1.52 10.46
CA LEU A 88 15.19 0.53 9.44
C LEU A 88 15.91 -0.68 10.07
N HIS A 89 16.57 -0.51 11.21
CA HIS A 89 17.19 -1.60 11.94
C HIS A 89 16.16 -2.56 12.54
N GLN A 90 15.05 -2.04 13.09
CA GLN A 90 13.96 -2.87 13.61
C GLN A 90 13.26 -3.63 12.48
N ILE A 91 13.03 -2.99 11.33
CA ILE A 91 12.52 -3.65 10.12
C ILE A 91 13.47 -4.77 9.69
N LYS A 92 14.79 -4.51 9.66
CA LYS A 92 15.80 -5.53 9.31
C LYS A 92 15.76 -6.72 10.29
N MET A 93 15.72 -6.47 11.59
CA MET A 93 15.61 -7.54 12.60
C MET A 93 14.33 -8.37 12.39
N THR A 94 13.22 -7.72 12.06
CA THR A 94 11.96 -8.42 11.79
C THR A 94 12.04 -9.26 10.53
N THR A 95 12.63 -8.76 9.45
CA THR A 95 12.83 -9.55 8.21
C THR A 95 13.72 -10.76 8.44
N ASP A 96 14.77 -10.64 9.27
CA ASP A 96 15.66 -11.74 9.63
C ASP A 96 14.93 -12.81 10.45
N ARG A 97 14.17 -12.39 11.46
CA ARG A 97 13.32 -13.28 12.27
C ARG A 97 12.32 -14.06 11.42
N LEU A 98 11.72 -13.41 10.41
CA LEU A 98 10.79 -14.01 9.48
C LEU A 98 11.47 -14.84 8.38
N LYS A 99 12.80 -14.81 8.29
CA LYS A 99 13.61 -15.49 7.27
C LYS A 99 13.17 -15.16 5.84
N LEU A 100 12.84 -13.88 5.59
CA LEU A 100 12.43 -13.42 4.27
C LEU A 100 13.59 -13.52 3.28
N ARG A 101 13.33 -14.09 2.09
CA ARG A 101 14.41 -14.46 1.14
C ARG A 101 14.50 -13.54 -0.06
N HIS A 102 13.43 -12.83 -0.41
CA HIS A 102 13.39 -11.95 -1.57
C HIS A 102 13.65 -10.51 -1.13
N PRO A 103 14.81 -9.92 -1.51
CA PRO A 103 15.18 -8.58 -1.06
C PRO A 103 14.30 -7.52 -1.73
N PHE A 104 13.60 -6.72 -0.95
CA PHE A 104 12.86 -5.54 -1.38
C PHE A 104 13.53 -4.28 -0.84
N MET A 105 13.18 -3.12 -1.40
CA MET A 105 13.73 -1.84 -0.96
C MET A 105 13.01 -1.33 0.29
N VAL A 106 13.74 -0.64 1.16
CA VAL A 106 13.20 -0.01 2.36
C VAL A 106 13.54 1.47 2.40
N GLY A 107 12.66 2.28 2.98
CA GLY A 107 12.84 3.70 3.22
C GLY A 107 12.34 4.08 4.61
N GLY A 108 12.83 5.21 5.12
CA GLY A 108 12.40 5.82 6.39
C GLY A 108 11.97 7.28 6.20
N GLU A 109 11.25 7.56 5.11
CA GLU A 109 10.83 8.91 4.76
C GLU A 109 9.46 9.22 5.36
N ASP A 110 9.35 10.32 6.07
CA ASP A 110 8.11 10.77 6.69
C ASP A 110 7.33 11.81 5.84
N ASN A 111 7.97 12.41 4.84
CA ASN A 111 7.34 13.36 3.93
C ASN A 111 6.87 12.69 2.65
N VAL A 112 5.56 12.75 2.36
CA VAL A 112 4.96 12.09 1.19
C VAL A 112 5.57 12.58 -0.12
N ALA A 113 5.79 13.88 -0.29
CA ALA A 113 6.31 14.42 -1.55
C ALA A 113 7.75 13.94 -1.81
N THR A 114 8.58 13.86 -0.76
CA THR A 114 9.94 13.33 -0.85
C THR A 114 9.93 11.83 -1.12
N LEU A 115 9.05 11.08 -0.44
CA LEU A 115 8.85 9.65 -0.68
C LEU A 115 8.50 9.36 -2.13
N LEU A 116 7.52 10.07 -2.70
CA LEU A 116 7.07 9.88 -4.08
C LEU A 116 8.18 10.20 -5.10
N LYS A 117 8.98 11.26 -4.87
CA LYS A 117 10.17 11.55 -5.69
C LYS A 117 11.20 10.41 -5.62
N GLY A 118 11.36 9.78 -4.45
CA GLY A 118 12.20 8.59 -4.28
C GLY A 118 11.66 7.40 -5.09
N CYS A 119 10.35 7.16 -5.02
CA CYS A 119 9.68 6.12 -5.80
C CYS A 119 9.86 6.33 -7.31
N ASP A 120 9.78 7.56 -7.80
CA ASP A 120 10.00 7.88 -9.22
C ASP A 120 11.41 7.51 -9.68
N LYS A 121 12.42 7.81 -8.88
CA LYS A 121 13.82 7.44 -9.20
C LYS A 121 13.99 5.92 -9.32
N ILE A 122 13.36 5.17 -8.41
CA ILE A 122 13.42 3.70 -8.42
C ILE A 122 12.66 3.15 -9.63
N ARG A 123 11.41 3.55 -9.80
CA ARG A 123 10.50 3.07 -10.85
C ARG A 123 11.04 3.33 -12.26
N ASN A 124 11.65 4.51 -12.47
CA ASN A 124 12.23 4.91 -13.77
C ASN A 124 13.63 4.35 -14.01
N SER A 125 14.23 3.63 -13.05
CA SER A 125 15.51 2.95 -13.24
C SER A 125 15.38 1.86 -14.31
N PRO A 126 16.36 1.70 -15.22
CA PRO A 126 16.35 0.65 -16.26
C PRO A 126 16.13 -0.75 -15.69
N LYS A 127 16.59 -1.01 -14.48
CA LYS A 127 16.46 -2.29 -13.77
C LYS A 127 15.01 -2.67 -13.45
N PHE A 128 14.12 -1.68 -13.26
CA PHE A 128 12.78 -1.90 -12.72
C PHE A 128 11.65 -1.41 -13.63
N LYS A 129 11.97 -0.81 -14.77
CA LYS A 129 11.08 -0.07 -15.65
C LYS A 129 9.79 -0.82 -16.07
N ASP A 130 9.86 -2.13 -16.24
CA ASP A 130 8.73 -2.93 -16.75
C ASP A 130 8.11 -3.82 -15.66
N ARG A 131 8.46 -3.60 -14.40
CA ARG A 131 7.93 -4.37 -13.27
C ARG A 131 6.73 -3.68 -12.65
N PRO A 132 5.71 -4.44 -12.21
CA PRO A 132 4.68 -3.89 -11.33
C PRO A 132 5.35 -3.25 -10.11
N PHE A 133 4.92 -2.03 -9.77
CA PHE A 133 5.51 -1.29 -8.66
C PHE A 133 4.56 -1.22 -7.48
N PHE A 134 5.06 -1.53 -6.29
CA PHE A 134 4.33 -1.48 -5.04
C PHE A 134 5.02 -0.56 -4.04
N LEU A 135 4.26 0.34 -3.45
CA LEU A 135 4.66 1.13 -2.29
C LEU A 135 3.83 0.70 -1.08
N ILE A 136 4.49 0.28 -0.01
CA ILE A 136 3.86 0.00 1.28
C ILE A 136 4.30 1.08 2.26
N VAL A 137 3.34 1.73 2.92
CA VAL A 137 3.57 2.84 3.87
C VAL A 137 3.15 2.42 5.27
N ASP A 138 4.09 2.35 6.21
CA ASP A 138 3.87 1.99 7.61
C ASP A 138 4.35 3.11 8.55
N SER A 139 3.49 3.93 9.09
CA SER A 139 2.05 4.01 8.92
C SER A 139 1.64 5.36 8.36
N LEU A 140 0.47 5.42 7.75
CA LEU A 140 -0.07 6.66 7.17
C LEU A 140 -0.17 7.79 8.19
N GLN A 141 -0.46 7.46 9.45
CA GLN A 141 -0.60 8.45 10.53
C GLN A 141 0.70 9.13 10.91
N CYS A 142 1.84 8.58 10.52
CA CYS A 142 3.17 9.15 10.75
C CYS A 142 3.67 9.98 9.56
N MET A 143 2.90 10.03 8.46
CA MET A 143 3.31 10.76 7.26
C MET A 143 2.95 12.24 7.34
N SER A 144 3.86 13.09 6.87
CA SER A 144 3.69 14.52 6.68
C SER A 144 3.40 14.83 5.21
N ASP A 145 2.45 15.74 4.97
CA ASP A 145 2.16 16.29 3.64
C ASP A 145 2.96 17.58 3.33
N GLY A 146 3.78 18.04 4.29
CA GLY A 146 4.56 19.25 4.16
C GLY A 146 3.74 20.57 4.33
N TYR A 147 2.44 20.48 4.62
CA TYR A 147 1.59 21.67 4.79
C TYR A 147 2.00 22.51 6.02
N PHE A 148 2.29 21.85 7.13
CA PHE A 148 2.76 22.53 8.34
C PHE A 148 4.29 22.54 8.39
N LYS A 149 4.90 23.73 8.35
CA LYS A 149 6.37 23.90 8.51
C LYS A 149 6.90 23.34 9.84
N SER A 150 6.04 23.27 10.86
CA SER A 150 6.38 22.68 12.17
C SER A 150 6.40 21.15 12.19
N GLY A 151 6.09 20.47 11.07
CA GLY A 151 5.96 19.01 11.03
C GLY A 151 4.74 18.46 11.78
N ARG A 152 3.80 19.32 12.20
CA ARG A 152 2.59 18.89 12.93
C ARG A 152 1.75 17.95 12.08
N ILE A 153 1.46 16.77 12.63
CA ILE A 153 0.60 15.75 12.00
C ILE A 153 -0.78 15.79 12.67
N THR A 154 -1.82 15.79 11.85
CA THR A 154 -3.23 15.81 12.26
C THR A 154 -4.03 14.79 11.45
N SER A 155 -5.30 14.55 11.79
CA SER A 155 -6.18 13.72 10.95
C SER A 155 -6.32 14.27 9.53
N ALA A 156 -6.35 15.60 9.37
CA ALA A 156 -6.38 16.25 8.07
C ALA A 156 -5.07 16.04 7.28
N THR A 157 -3.92 15.93 7.97
CA THR A 157 -2.64 15.57 7.34
C THR A 157 -2.70 14.17 6.72
N ALA A 158 -3.25 13.19 7.45
CA ALA A 158 -3.41 11.83 6.94
C ALA A 158 -4.34 11.78 5.71
N GLU A 159 -5.43 12.58 5.70
CA GLU A 159 -6.34 12.68 4.55
C GLU A 159 -5.61 13.28 3.33
N ARG A 160 -4.87 14.38 3.50
CA ARG A 160 -4.09 14.98 2.40
C ARG A 160 -2.96 14.07 1.91
N SER A 161 -2.27 13.38 2.83
CA SER A 161 -1.27 12.36 2.49
C SER A 161 -1.88 11.24 1.65
N MET A 162 -3.04 10.72 2.06
CA MET A 162 -3.75 9.70 1.30
C MET A 162 -4.15 10.20 -0.09
N GLN A 163 -4.60 11.46 -0.20
CA GLN A 163 -4.95 12.07 -1.49
C GLN A 163 -3.76 12.10 -2.44
N LEU A 164 -2.58 12.54 -1.96
CA LEU A 164 -1.35 12.56 -2.76
C LEU A 164 -0.96 11.16 -3.22
N LEU A 165 -1.01 10.19 -2.32
CA LEU A 165 -0.71 8.79 -2.63
C LEU A 165 -1.70 8.20 -3.65
N THR A 166 -3.00 8.47 -3.50
CA THR A 166 -4.03 8.00 -4.43
C THR A 166 -3.85 8.61 -5.82
N THR A 167 -3.61 9.92 -5.89
CA THR A 167 -3.33 10.60 -7.17
C THR A 167 -2.12 9.97 -7.86
N TYR A 168 -1.02 9.80 -7.13
CA TYR A 168 0.19 9.18 -7.67
C TYR A 168 -0.06 7.75 -8.17
N ALA A 169 -0.81 6.95 -7.42
CA ALA A 169 -1.14 5.57 -7.82
C ALA A 169 -1.88 5.52 -9.16
N LYS A 170 -2.88 6.40 -9.34
CA LYS A 170 -3.71 6.45 -10.55
C LYS A 170 -2.92 6.98 -11.75
N GLU A 171 -2.10 8.02 -11.57
CA GLU A 171 -1.29 8.62 -12.64
C GLU A 171 -0.18 7.69 -13.16
N HIS A 172 0.33 6.82 -12.30
CA HIS A 172 1.52 6.01 -12.60
C HIS A 172 1.28 4.50 -12.66
N ALA A 173 0.04 4.04 -12.55
CA ALA A 173 -0.32 2.62 -12.46
C ALA A 173 0.44 1.87 -11.35
N VAL A 174 0.69 2.55 -10.22
CA VAL A 174 1.39 2.03 -9.05
C VAL A 174 0.39 1.50 -8.04
N ASN A 175 0.69 0.39 -7.40
CA ASN A 175 -0.10 -0.12 -6.29
C ASN A 175 0.43 0.44 -4.97
N ILE A 176 -0.47 0.97 -4.15
CA ILE A 176 -0.10 1.54 -2.84
C ILE A 176 -0.90 0.86 -1.74
N ILE A 177 -0.20 0.43 -0.69
CA ILE A 177 -0.82 -0.14 0.50
C ILE A 177 -0.42 0.74 1.69
N CYS A 178 -1.39 1.40 2.31
CA CYS A 178 -1.17 2.19 3.51
C CYS A 178 -1.59 1.42 4.75
N ILE A 179 -0.70 1.24 5.70
CA ILE A 179 -1.07 0.72 7.02
C ILE A 179 -1.71 1.86 7.81
N GLY A 180 -2.90 1.60 8.34
CA GLY A 180 -3.64 2.48 9.20
C GLY A 180 -3.77 1.91 10.61
N GLN A 181 -3.65 2.79 11.62
CA GLN A 181 -3.89 2.41 13.00
C GLN A 181 -5.38 2.55 13.34
N VAL A 182 -5.90 1.62 14.13
CA VAL A 182 -7.22 1.73 14.76
C VAL A 182 -7.05 1.82 16.28
N THR A 183 -7.95 2.53 16.93
CA THR A 183 -8.01 2.58 18.40
C THR A 183 -8.44 1.23 18.94
N LYS A 184 -8.29 1.03 20.27
CA LYS A 184 -8.75 -0.19 20.96
C LYS A 184 -10.24 -0.46 20.74
N ASP A 185 -11.04 0.59 20.54
CA ASP A 185 -12.48 0.50 20.26
C ASP A 185 -12.80 0.22 18.79
N GLY A 186 -11.81 -0.15 17.97
CA GLY A 186 -11.97 -0.47 16.54
C GLY A 186 -12.24 0.75 15.64
N LYS A 187 -12.21 1.97 16.20
CA LYS A 187 -12.34 3.20 15.43
C LYS A 187 -11.00 3.54 14.78
N MET A 188 -11.01 4.01 13.54
CA MET A 188 -9.78 4.50 12.92
C MET A 188 -9.18 5.63 13.76
N ALA A 189 -7.87 5.53 14.02
CA ALA A 189 -7.09 6.66 14.51
C ALA A 189 -7.00 7.68 13.38
N GLY A 190 -7.96 8.59 13.32
CA GLY A 190 -8.15 9.54 12.23
C GLY A 190 -9.59 9.54 11.72
N SER A 191 -9.79 10.07 10.54
CA SER A 191 -11.12 10.20 9.94
C SER A 191 -11.59 8.90 9.26
N ASN A 192 -12.88 8.55 9.43
CA ASN A 192 -13.53 7.50 8.63
C ASN A 192 -13.47 7.79 7.12
N LYS A 193 -13.18 9.04 6.72
CA LYS A 193 -13.03 9.45 5.32
C LYS A 193 -11.94 8.66 4.59
N LEU A 194 -10.87 8.24 5.29
CA LEU A 194 -9.78 7.46 4.67
C LEU A 194 -10.28 6.18 3.99
N LYS A 195 -11.31 5.53 4.55
CA LYS A 195 -11.93 4.33 3.96
C LYS A 195 -12.62 4.60 2.62
N HIS A 196 -13.12 5.82 2.44
CA HIS A 196 -13.80 6.25 1.21
C HIS A 196 -12.82 6.74 0.13
N MET A 197 -11.53 6.88 0.46
CA MET A 197 -10.49 7.36 -0.46
C MET A 197 -9.69 6.23 -1.12
N VAL A 198 -9.98 4.99 -0.76
CA VAL A 198 -9.22 3.81 -1.21
C VAL A 198 -10.11 2.84 -2.01
N ASP A 199 -9.48 2.06 -2.86
CA ASP A 199 -10.18 1.04 -3.66
C ASP A 199 -10.50 -0.21 -2.83
N SER A 200 -9.72 -0.48 -1.76
CA SER A 200 -9.94 -1.61 -0.87
C SER A 200 -9.56 -1.27 0.58
N HIS A 201 -10.36 -1.78 1.52
CA HIS A 201 -10.08 -1.71 2.94
C HIS A 201 -10.03 -3.11 3.52
N ILE A 202 -8.84 -3.50 4.02
CA ILE A 202 -8.58 -4.81 4.61
C ILE A 202 -8.36 -4.62 6.10
N HIS A 203 -8.99 -5.41 6.94
CA HIS A 203 -8.87 -5.31 8.37
C HIS A 203 -8.32 -6.61 8.98
N LEU A 204 -7.16 -6.51 9.62
CA LEU A 204 -6.55 -7.61 10.35
C LEU A 204 -7.03 -7.63 11.81
N SER A 205 -7.68 -8.70 12.19
CA SER A 205 -8.10 -8.94 13.57
C SER A 205 -7.41 -10.19 14.15
N VAL A 206 -7.48 -10.31 15.47
CA VAL A 206 -7.06 -11.52 16.17
C VAL A 206 -8.32 -12.19 16.70
N GLU A 207 -8.52 -13.48 16.37
CA GLU A 207 -9.65 -14.23 16.91
C GLU A 207 -9.50 -14.39 18.42
N THR A 208 -10.54 -14.04 19.15
CA THR A 208 -10.55 -14.09 20.62
C THR A 208 -11.77 -14.80 21.21
N LYS A 209 -12.79 -15.09 20.39
CA LYS A 209 -14.07 -15.62 20.84
C LYS A 209 -14.15 -17.14 20.65
N ASP A 210 -13.62 -17.64 19.54
CA ASP A 210 -13.57 -19.07 19.26
C ASP A 210 -12.33 -19.67 19.91
N GLU A 211 -12.51 -20.57 20.87
CA GLU A 211 -11.42 -21.19 21.64
C GLU A 211 -10.48 -22.03 20.74
N ASP A 212 -11.01 -22.66 19.69
CA ASP A 212 -10.21 -23.49 18.77
C ASP A 212 -9.36 -22.63 17.83
N LEU A 213 -9.79 -21.41 17.56
CA LEU A 213 -9.14 -20.46 16.67
C LEU A 213 -8.46 -19.30 17.41
N LYS A 214 -8.44 -19.33 18.74
CA LYS A 214 -7.90 -18.28 19.58
C LYS A 214 -6.46 -17.92 19.23
N GLY A 215 -6.24 -16.63 18.96
CA GLY A 215 -4.93 -16.13 18.54
C GLY A 215 -4.66 -16.20 17.02
N TRP A 216 -5.55 -16.80 16.26
CA TRP A 216 -5.44 -16.78 14.78
C TRP A 216 -5.62 -15.35 14.24
N ARG A 217 -4.99 -15.10 13.09
CA ARG A 217 -5.13 -13.82 12.38
C ARG A 217 -6.21 -13.98 11.33
N VAL A 218 -7.19 -13.07 11.35
CA VAL A 218 -8.33 -13.04 10.43
C VAL A 218 -8.25 -11.76 9.60
N LEU A 219 -8.40 -11.89 8.28
CA LEU A 219 -8.44 -10.80 7.30
C LEU A 219 -9.86 -10.57 6.79
#